data_59f70c28e770639c4e31bdded2772969
#
_entry.id   59f70c28e770639c4e31bdded2772969
#
_cell.length_a   1.000
_cell.length_b   1.000
_cell.length_c   1.000
_cell.angle_alpha   90.00
_cell.angle_beta   90.00
_cell.angle_gamma   90.00
#
_symmetry.space_group_name_H-M   'P 1'
#
loop_
_entity.id
_entity.type
_entity.pdbx_description
1 polymer ?
#
loop_
_entity_poly.entity_id
_entity_poly.type
_entity_poly.pdbx_seq_one_letter_code
_entity_poly.pdbx_strand_id
1 'polypeptide(L)'
;TCGGVMINQHGKTDVENLYAIGEVAYTGLHGANRMASNSLLECLVYARAAALDIEQNLDHQQQSITLPPWDESRVTDSDEEVVIQHNWHELRLFMWDFVGIVRTTKRLERALHRVELLQKEIDGWANANFDFHKKATSHGKHIVGHSQ
;
A
#
# COMPACT_ATOMS: atom_id res chain seq x y z
N THR A 1 -14.17 -1.36 0.45
CA THR A 1 -13.37 -2.59 0.58
C THR A 1 -13.63 -3.24 1.92
N CYS A 2 -13.67 -4.58 1.94
CA CYS A 2 -13.71 -5.36 3.17
C CYS A 2 -12.29 -5.85 3.47
N GLY A 3 -11.88 -5.81 4.73
CA GLY A 3 -10.52 -6.13 5.14
C GLY A 3 -9.79 -4.90 5.65
N GLY A 4 -8.49 -4.96 5.76
CA GLY A 4 -7.64 -3.90 6.28
C GLY A 4 -6.32 -4.45 6.80
N VAL A 5 -5.57 -3.64 7.51
CA VAL A 5 -4.33 -4.04 8.16
C VAL A 5 -4.65 -5.01 9.30
N MET A 6 -4.09 -6.21 9.25
CA MET A 6 -4.27 -7.22 10.31
C MET A 6 -3.67 -6.72 11.62
N ILE A 7 -4.44 -6.83 12.70
CA ILE A 7 -4.03 -6.41 14.03
C ILE A 7 -4.39 -7.48 15.07
N ASN A 8 -3.66 -7.46 16.18
CA ASN A 8 -4.00 -8.23 17.36
C ASN A 8 -4.99 -7.46 18.28
N GLN A 9 -5.33 -8.02 19.44
CA GLN A 9 -6.26 -7.42 20.40
C GLN A 9 -5.80 -6.07 21.00
N HIS A 10 -4.55 -5.69 20.81
CA HIS A 10 -3.97 -4.41 21.25
C HIS A 10 -3.79 -3.41 20.10
N GLY A 11 -4.28 -3.71 18.90
CA GLY A 11 -4.09 -2.86 17.74
C GLY A 11 -2.71 -2.94 17.09
N LYS A 12 -1.82 -3.84 17.54
CA LYS A 12 -0.49 -4.06 16.94
C LYS A 12 -0.59 -4.79 15.63
N THR A 13 0.20 -4.35 14.66
CA THR A 13 0.43 -5.05 13.39
C THR A 13 1.56 -6.08 13.54
N ASP A 14 1.90 -6.77 12.47
CA ASP A 14 3.08 -7.63 12.34
C ASP A 14 4.39 -6.85 12.15
N VAL A 15 4.29 -5.54 11.91
CA VAL A 15 5.45 -4.64 11.86
C VAL A 15 5.72 -4.10 13.26
N GLU A 16 6.97 -4.23 13.71
CA GLU A 16 7.37 -3.80 15.04
C GLU A 16 7.11 -2.29 15.26
N ASN A 17 6.54 -1.94 16.41
CA ASN A 17 6.18 -0.57 16.81
C ASN A 17 5.12 0.10 15.92
N LEU A 18 4.43 -0.65 15.05
CA LEU A 18 3.34 -0.14 14.22
C LEU A 18 1.99 -0.62 14.73
N TYR A 19 1.09 0.34 14.96
CA TYR A 19 -0.30 0.10 15.34
C TYR A 19 -1.24 0.57 14.23
N ALA A 20 -2.36 -0.12 14.07
CA ALA A 20 -3.44 0.30 13.19
C ALA A 20 -4.77 0.21 13.95
N ILE A 21 -5.55 1.27 13.90
CA ILE A 21 -6.85 1.37 14.57
C ILE A 21 -7.87 2.02 13.64
N GLY A 22 -9.14 1.76 13.90
CA GLY A 22 -10.23 2.36 13.14
C GLY A 22 -10.47 1.66 11.81
N GLU A 23 -10.95 2.41 10.82
CA GLU A 23 -11.41 1.86 9.55
C GLU A 23 -10.32 1.15 8.75
N VAL A 24 -9.07 1.54 8.92
CA VAL A 24 -7.92 0.90 8.26
C VAL A 24 -7.60 -0.49 8.82
N ALA A 25 -8.03 -0.78 10.05
CA ALA A 25 -7.72 -2.03 10.73
C ALA A 25 -8.67 -3.17 10.35
N TYR A 26 -8.12 -4.38 10.33
CA TYR A 26 -8.90 -5.61 10.22
C TYR A 26 -8.80 -6.41 11.53
N THR A 27 -9.90 -6.42 12.27
CA THR A 27 -10.04 -7.12 13.56
C THR A 27 -10.73 -8.47 13.44
N GLY A 28 -11.37 -8.75 12.29
CA GLY A 28 -12.23 -9.90 12.09
C GLY A 28 -13.66 -9.73 12.62
N LEU A 29 -13.97 -8.65 13.35
CA LEU A 29 -15.28 -8.41 13.96
C LEU A 29 -16.43 -8.35 12.96
N HIS A 30 -16.18 -7.74 11.79
CA HIS A 30 -17.24 -7.42 10.83
C HIS A 30 -17.53 -8.52 9.80
N GLY A 31 -16.77 -9.61 9.80
CA GLY A 31 -16.92 -10.67 8.80
C GLY A 31 -16.80 -10.18 7.37
N ALA A 32 -17.76 -10.53 6.52
CA ALA A 32 -17.73 -10.18 5.09
C ALA A 32 -18.15 -8.75 4.79
N ASN A 33 -18.86 -8.09 5.70
CA ASN A 33 -19.34 -6.72 5.51
C ASN A 33 -19.44 -6.00 6.85
N ARG A 34 -19.02 -4.75 6.86
CA ARG A 34 -18.98 -3.92 8.06
C ARG A 34 -20.39 -3.45 8.47
N MET A 35 -20.74 -3.65 9.76
CA MET A 35 -21.93 -3.06 10.34
C MET A 35 -21.62 -1.66 10.84
N ALA A 36 -22.26 -0.64 10.27
CA ALA A 36 -21.93 0.77 10.50
C ALA A 36 -21.92 1.18 11.98
N SER A 37 -22.88 0.71 12.78
CA SER A 37 -22.98 1.03 14.21
C SER A 37 -21.83 0.49 15.05
N ASN A 38 -21.20 -0.62 14.63
CA ASN A 38 -20.09 -1.24 15.36
C ASN A 38 -18.74 -0.58 15.06
N SER A 39 -18.60 0.08 13.90
CA SER A 39 -17.33 0.68 13.49
C SER A 39 -16.83 1.72 14.49
N LEU A 40 -17.71 2.59 14.98
CA LEU A 40 -17.32 3.61 15.93
C LEU A 40 -16.91 3.03 17.29
N LEU A 41 -17.63 2.02 17.77
CA LEU A 41 -17.27 1.31 19.00
C LEU A 41 -15.94 0.57 18.87
N GLU A 42 -15.70 -0.06 17.73
CA GLU A 42 -14.41 -0.70 17.41
C GLU A 42 -13.26 0.30 17.47
N CYS A 43 -13.42 1.47 16.84
CA CYS A 43 -12.41 2.54 16.89
C CYS A 43 -12.06 2.92 18.32
N LEU A 44 -13.06 3.14 19.19
CA LEU A 44 -12.85 3.53 20.58
C LEU A 44 -12.18 2.43 21.41
N VAL A 45 -12.61 1.18 21.25
CA VAL A 45 -12.06 0.03 21.99
C VAL A 45 -10.60 -0.20 21.62
N TYR A 46 -10.29 -0.26 20.33
CA TYR A 46 -8.92 -0.50 19.88
C TYR A 46 -7.99 0.69 20.08
N ALA A 47 -8.49 1.92 19.97
CA ALA A 47 -7.71 3.10 20.34
C ALA A 47 -7.28 3.06 21.81
N ARG A 48 -8.21 2.72 22.70
CA ARG A 48 -7.91 2.55 24.13
C ARG A 48 -6.94 1.40 24.38
N ALA A 49 -7.13 0.25 23.73
CA ALA A 49 -6.26 -0.91 23.88
C ALA A 49 -4.83 -0.61 23.40
N ALA A 50 -4.70 0.07 22.26
CA ALA A 50 -3.41 0.50 21.74
C ALA A 50 -2.71 1.50 22.65
N ALA A 51 -3.43 2.48 23.16
CA ALA A 51 -2.88 3.48 24.10
C ALA A 51 -2.32 2.82 25.36
N LEU A 52 -3.04 1.88 25.96
CA LEU A 52 -2.59 1.16 27.15
C LEU A 52 -1.37 0.26 26.88
N ASP A 53 -1.33 -0.40 25.71
CA ASP A 53 -0.19 -1.22 25.34
C ASP A 53 1.05 -0.36 25.04
N ILE A 54 0.88 0.78 24.39
CA ILE A 54 1.96 1.73 24.14
C ILE A 54 2.50 2.28 25.48
N GLU A 55 1.63 2.69 26.40
CA GLU A 55 2.03 3.21 27.69
C GLU A 55 2.86 2.18 28.48
N GLN A 56 2.50 0.91 28.42
CA GLN A 56 3.22 -0.18 29.11
C GLN A 56 4.55 -0.56 28.45
N ASN A 57 4.65 -0.42 27.13
CA ASN A 57 5.79 -0.90 26.35
C ASN A 57 6.65 0.24 25.78
N LEU A 58 6.32 1.50 26.08
CA LEU A 58 7.07 2.63 25.58
C LEU A 58 8.47 2.65 26.20
N ASP A 59 9.48 2.36 25.41
CA ASP A 59 10.87 2.58 25.82
C ASP A 59 11.15 4.08 25.73
N HIS A 60 11.43 4.71 26.88
CA HIS A 60 11.71 6.14 26.98
C HIS A 60 13.09 6.52 26.42
N GLN A 61 13.84 5.58 25.88
CA GLN A 61 15.08 5.89 25.14
C GLN A 61 14.70 6.46 23.76
N GLN A 62 14.65 7.77 23.67
CA GLN A 62 14.52 8.46 22.40
C GLN A 62 15.75 8.15 21.54
N GLN A 63 15.62 7.20 20.62
CA GLN A 63 16.53 7.09 19.51
C GLN A 63 16.26 8.25 18.57
N SER A 64 17.23 9.15 18.43
CA SER A 64 17.18 10.20 17.42
C SER A 64 17.28 9.58 16.03
N ILE A 65 16.13 9.35 15.41
CA ILE A 65 16.06 8.84 14.03
C ILE A 65 16.23 10.02 13.09
N THR A 66 17.37 10.07 12.41
CA THR A 66 17.56 11.03 11.31
C THR A 66 16.90 10.45 10.06
N LEU A 67 15.79 11.04 9.64
CA LEU A 67 15.13 10.65 8.39
C LEU A 67 15.98 11.13 7.21
N PRO A 68 16.20 10.28 6.19
CA PRO A 68 16.84 10.72 4.97
C PRO A 68 15.95 11.77 4.27
N PRO A 69 16.55 12.74 3.54
CA PRO A 69 15.76 13.64 2.71
C PRO A 69 14.97 12.84 1.65
N TRP A 70 13.84 13.40 1.22
CA TRP A 70 13.06 12.82 0.15
C TRP A 70 13.90 12.74 -1.14
N ASP A 71 13.96 11.56 -1.75
CA ASP A 71 14.70 11.34 -3.00
C ASP A 71 13.73 11.40 -4.19
N GLU A 72 13.80 12.50 -4.93
CA GLU A 72 12.99 12.73 -6.15
C GLU A 72 13.62 12.13 -7.42
N SER A 73 14.80 11.53 -7.31
CA SER A 73 15.52 11.00 -8.49
C SER A 73 14.77 9.94 -9.28
N ARG A 74 13.74 9.33 -8.65
CA ARG A 74 12.86 8.33 -9.27
C ARG A 74 11.52 8.89 -9.72
N VAL A 75 11.24 10.17 -9.47
CA VAL A 75 10.00 10.80 -9.87
C VAL A 75 10.14 11.22 -11.33
N THR A 76 9.33 10.65 -12.19
CA THR A 76 9.23 11.00 -13.61
C THR A 76 7.82 11.41 -13.93
N ASP A 77 7.65 12.35 -14.85
CA ASP A 77 6.34 12.63 -15.43
C ASP A 77 5.81 11.37 -16.10
N SER A 78 4.55 11.08 -15.89
CA SER A 78 3.88 9.93 -16.50
C SER A 78 3.49 10.29 -17.93
N ASP A 79 4.23 9.80 -18.92
CA ASP A 79 3.88 9.96 -20.32
C ASP A 79 2.62 9.15 -20.72
N GLU A 80 2.18 8.23 -19.84
CA GLU A 80 1.05 7.32 -20.10
C GLU A 80 -0.02 7.35 -18.99
N GLU A 81 -0.56 8.53 -18.71
CA GLU A 81 -1.66 8.71 -17.75
C GLU A 81 -2.87 7.82 -18.08
N VAL A 82 -3.10 7.56 -19.37
CA VAL A 82 -4.19 6.70 -19.86
C VAL A 82 -4.07 5.27 -19.31
N VAL A 83 -2.86 4.70 -19.28
CA VAL A 83 -2.62 3.35 -18.75
C VAL A 83 -2.88 3.30 -17.26
N ILE A 84 -2.43 4.31 -16.52
CA ILE A 84 -2.65 4.41 -15.07
C ILE A 84 -4.14 4.49 -14.76
N GLN A 85 -4.87 5.36 -15.46
CA GLN A 85 -6.31 5.51 -15.29
C GLN A 85 -7.08 4.24 -15.66
N HIS A 86 -6.65 3.56 -16.73
CA HIS A 86 -7.23 2.29 -17.15
C HIS A 86 -7.04 1.22 -16.07
N ASN A 87 -5.82 1.02 -15.58
CA ASN A 87 -5.51 0.04 -14.53
C ASN A 87 -6.26 0.34 -13.23
N TRP A 88 -6.40 1.61 -12.85
CA TRP A 88 -7.22 2.03 -11.72
C TRP A 88 -8.70 1.67 -11.89
N HIS A 89 -9.24 1.95 -13.08
CA HIS A 89 -10.65 1.65 -13.37
C HIS A 89 -10.90 0.15 -13.34
N GLU A 90 -10.05 -0.62 -14.00
CA GLU A 90 -10.14 -2.07 -14.03
C GLU A 90 -10.01 -2.68 -12.64
N LEU A 91 -9.03 -2.25 -11.84
CA LEU A 91 -8.84 -2.71 -10.46
C LEU A 91 -10.10 -2.49 -9.61
N ARG A 92 -10.70 -1.32 -9.70
CA ARG A 92 -11.93 -1.01 -8.94
C ARG A 92 -13.10 -1.88 -9.37
N LEU A 93 -13.26 -2.10 -10.67
CA LEU A 93 -14.37 -2.87 -11.23
C LEU A 93 -14.29 -4.34 -10.79
N PHE A 94 -13.15 -4.98 -11.00
CA PHE A 94 -13.06 -6.39 -10.61
C PHE A 94 -13.02 -6.60 -9.09
N MET A 95 -12.48 -5.67 -8.30
CA MET A 95 -12.59 -5.73 -6.84
C MET A 95 -14.05 -5.64 -6.39
N TRP A 96 -14.85 -4.81 -7.05
CA TRP A 96 -16.29 -4.74 -6.80
C TRP A 96 -17.00 -6.06 -7.14
N ASP A 97 -16.70 -6.63 -8.31
CA ASP A 97 -17.41 -7.80 -8.85
C ASP A 97 -17.00 -9.12 -8.17
N PHE A 98 -15.73 -9.26 -7.82
CA PHE A 98 -15.17 -10.53 -7.34
C PHE A 98 -14.79 -10.55 -5.87
N VAL A 99 -14.48 -9.40 -5.26
CA VAL A 99 -14.03 -9.25 -3.87
C VAL A 99 -15.01 -8.40 -3.04
N GLY A 100 -16.24 -8.23 -3.53
CA GLY A 100 -17.30 -7.51 -2.84
C GLY A 100 -17.89 -8.29 -1.66
N ILE A 101 -19.15 -8.01 -1.30
CA ILE A 101 -19.83 -8.61 -0.15
C ILE A 101 -20.01 -10.11 -0.34
N VAL A 102 -20.46 -10.53 -1.53
CA VAL A 102 -20.68 -11.94 -1.86
C VAL A 102 -19.46 -12.53 -2.57
N ARG A 103 -18.70 -13.33 -1.84
CA ARG A 103 -17.45 -13.94 -2.30
C ARG A 103 -17.58 -15.45 -2.39
N THR A 104 -16.92 -16.02 -3.40
CA THR A 104 -16.70 -17.46 -3.51
C THR A 104 -15.23 -17.71 -3.77
N THR A 105 -14.73 -18.90 -3.43
CA THR A 105 -13.33 -19.27 -3.68
C THR A 105 -12.92 -19.00 -5.13
N LYS A 106 -13.76 -19.42 -6.09
CA LYS A 106 -13.48 -19.17 -7.52
C LYS A 106 -13.39 -17.69 -7.90
N ARG A 107 -14.20 -16.83 -7.29
CA ARG A 107 -14.13 -15.37 -7.51
C ARG A 107 -12.85 -14.79 -6.94
N LEU A 108 -12.47 -15.19 -5.73
CA LEU A 108 -11.24 -14.75 -5.07
C LEU A 108 -9.98 -15.20 -5.83
N GLU A 109 -9.96 -16.45 -6.31
CA GLU A 109 -8.86 -16.96 -7.16
C GLU A 109 -8.71 -16.17 -8.46
N ARG A 110 -9.82 -15.80 -9.10
CA ARG A 110 -9.80 -14.94 -10.31
C ARG A 110 -9.27 -13.55 -9.99
N ALA A 111 -9.71 -12.96 -8.88
CA ALA A 111 -9.25 -11.64 -8.46
C ALA A 111 -7.74 -11.65 -8.17
N LEU A 112 -7.27 -12.67 -7.43
CA LEU A 112 -5.85 -12.83 -7.12
C LEU A 112 -5.02 -12.91 -8.41
N HIS A 113 -5.42 -13.78 -9.33
CA HIS A 113 -4.71 -13.93 -10.61
C HIS A 113 -4.66 -12.60 -11.39
N ARG A 114 -5.77 -11.83 -11.40
CA ARG A 114 -5.79 -10.54 -12.10
C ARG A 114 -4.90 -9.48 -11.43
N VAL A 115 -4.89 -9.43 -10.09
CA VAL A 115 -3.98 -8.55 -9.34
C VAL A 115 -2.52 -8.88 -9.65
N GLU A 116 -2.16 -10.16 -9.68
CA GLU A 116 -0.81 -10.61 -10.03
C GLU A 116 -0.39 -10.20 -11.46
N LEU A 117 -1.33 -10.23 -12.41
CA LEU A 117 -1.07 -9.77 -13.78
C LEU A 117 -0.84 -8.26 -13.82
N LEU A 118 -1.71 -7.47 -13.20
CA LEU A 118 -1.55 -6.02 -13.10
C LEU A 118 -0.25 -5.64 -12.41
N GLN A 119 0.13 -6.33 -11.34
CA GLN A 119 1.40 -6.09 -10.65
C GLN A 119 2.59 -6.33 -11.57
N LYS A 120 2.59 -7.41 -12.35
CA LYS A 120 3.65 -7.71 -13.33
C LYS A 120 3.74 -6.64 -14.43
N GLU A 121 2.61 -6.14 -14.90
CA GLU A 121 2.56 -5.06 -15.89
C GLU A 121 3.16 -3.78 -15.32
N ILE A 122 2.79 -3.40 -14.09
CA ILE A 122 3.32 -2.22 -13.39
C ILE A 122 4.82 -2.36 -13.16
N ASP A 123 5.28 -3.51 -12.67
CA ASP A 123 6.70 -3.76 -12.40
C ASP A 123 7.51 -3.75 -13.71
N GLY A 124 6.96 -4.33 -14.80
CA GLY A 124 7.57 -4.32 -16.12
C GLY A 124 7.73 -2.90 -16.67
N TRP A 125 6.71 -2.08 -16.52
CA TRP A 125 6.72 -0.69 -16.95
C TRP A 125 7.69 0.18 -16.12
N ALA A 126 7.68 0.03 -14.81
CA ALA A 126 8.59 0.72 -13.90
C ALA A 126 10.06 0.41 -14.21
N ASN A 127 10.38 -0.87 -14.45
CA ASN A 127 11.74 -1.31 -14.80
C ASN A 127 12.17 -0.83 -16.20
N ALA A 128 11.29 -0.85 -17.20
CA ALA A 128 11.59 -0.38 -18.55
C ALA A 128 11.89 1.13 -18.56
N ASN A 129 11.14 1.94 -17.83
CA ASN A 129 11.37 3.37 -17.71
C ASN A 129 12.68 3.67 -16.95
N PHE A 130 12.97 2.92 -15.90
CA PHE A 130 14.23 3.06 -15.17
C PHE A 130 15.46 2.78 -16.05
N ASP A 131 15.40 1.73 -16.88
CA ASP A 131 16.49 1.38 -17.82
C ASP A 131 16.63 2.40 -18.96
N PHE A 132 15.53 2.97 -19.44
CA PHE A 132 15.56 4.01 -20.48
C PHE A 132 16.27 5.28 -19.98
N HIS A 133 15.94 5.76 -18.78
CA HIS A 133 16.61 6.92 -18.18
C HIS A 133 18.10 6.67 -17.91
N LYS A 134 18.47 5.47 -17.47
CA LYS A 134 19.87 5.10 -17.25
C LYS A 134 20.67 5.10 -18.55
N LYS A 135 20.09 4.64 -19.66
CA LYS A 135 20.69 4.69 -21.01
C LYS A 135 20.79 6.11 -21.53
N ALA A 136 19.76 6.93 -21.39
CA ALA A 136 19.76 8.33 -21.83
C ALA A 136 20.82 9.17 -21.10
N THR A 137 20.96 9.02 -19.79
CA THR A 137 22.00 9.71 -19.00
C THR A 137 23.41 9.23 -19.33
N SER A 138 23.63 7.97 -19.69
CA SER A 138 24.94 7.47 -20.12
C SER A 138 25.36 7.98 -21.50
N HIS A 139 24.41 8.17 -22.43
CA HIS A 139 24.68 8.78 -23.74
C HIS A 139 24.91 10.29 -23.68
N GLY A 140 24.22 11.00 -22.78
CA GLY A 140 24.41 12.44 -22.58
C GLY A 140 25.82 12.82 -22.06
N LYS A 141 26.48 11.95 -21.32
CA LYS A 141 27.85 12.18 -20.82
C LYS A 141 28.93 12.04 -21.91
N HIS A 142 28.63 11.40 -23.05
CA HIS A 142 29.59 11.28 -24.16
C HIS A 142 29.55 12.47 -25.13
N ILE A 143 28.49 13.29 -25.09
CA ILE A 143 28.36 14.44 -26.04
C ILE A 143 28.99 15.74 -25.50
N VAL A 144 29.28 15.82 -24.20
CA VAL A 144 29.86 17.05 -23.59
C VAL A 144 31.39 17.01 -23.45
N GLY A 145 32.04 15.98 -23.97
CA GLY A 145 33.49 15.72 -23.79
C GLY A 145 34.40 16.13 -24.92
N HIS A 146 33.97 16.82 -25.99
CA HIS A 146 34.86 17.28 -27.05
C HIS A 146 34.52 18.69 -27.51
N SER A 147 35.04 19.70 -26.75
CA SER A 147 35.32 21.03 -27.24
C SER A 147 36.44 21.63 -26.42
N GLN A 148 37.66 21.30 -26.79
CA GLN A 148 38.83 22.16 -26.69
C GLN A 148 39.59 22.14 -27.99
#